data_199bfc5782e62c33d943715f2d93f434
#
_entry.id   199bfc5782e62c33d943715f2d93f434
#
_cell.length_a   1.000
_cell.length_b   1.000
_cell.length_c   1.000
_cell.angle_alpha   90.00
_cell.angle_beta   90.00
_cell.angle_gamma   90.00
#
_symmetry.space_group_name_H-M   'P 1'
#
loop_
_entity.id
_entity.type
_entity.pdbx_description
1 polymer ?
#
loop_
_entity_poly.entity_id
_entity_poly.type
_entity_poly.pdbx_seq_one_letter_code
_entity_poly.pdbx_strand_id
1 'polypeptide(L)'
;MSTAFEEKGPAHSGTKTCSFRANDVAASQEFRKAYETRHNVVSAEDMPFERSADGLIKHIVHRRMDTRECCVEAYMQFLKAGERSGKHRHMWEEIIFVVEGSGYDLHWDLKFDCLEKFEWEWAPEPKRFEWKRGDFIYIPPFTNHQHFANDEARLIVISNRIVKDMGFDWFDQVEAAPGFETSPSA
;
A
#
# COMPACT_ATOMS: atom_id res chain seq x y z
N MET A 1 -5.98 -42.62 -11.59
CA MET A 1 -4.75 -43.43 -11.67
C MET A 1 -3.58 -42.44 -11.51
N SER A 2 -2.96 -42.44 -10.33
CA SER A 2 -1.79 -41.60 -10.03
C SER A 2 -0.56 -42.38 -10.44
N THR A 3 0.15 -41.95 -11.47
CA THR A 3 1.47 -42.46 -11.81
C THR A 3 2.47 -41.86 -10.85
N ALA A 4 2.91 -42.65 -9.88
CA ALA A 4 4.06 -42.28 -9.07
C ALA A 4 5.30 -42.22 -9.98
N PHE A 5 5.89 -41.03 -10.09
CA PHE A 5 7.24 -40.87 -10.65
C PHE A 5 8.24 -41.40 -9.61
N GLU A 6 8.83 -42.55 -9.85
CA GLU A 6 10.04 -42.96 -9.15
C GLU A 6 11.23 -42.16 -9.71
N GLU A 7 11.61 -41.12 -9.01
CA GLU A 7 12.88 -40.44 -9.27
C GLU A 7 14.04 -41.32 -8.75
N LYS A 8 14.75 -41.93 -9.68
CA LYS A 8 16.11 -42.43 -9.40
C LYS A 8 17.10 -41.24 -9.52
N GLY A 9 17.05 -40.34 -8.54
CA GLY A 9 18.10 -39.36 -8.33
C GLY A 9 19.31 -39.95 -7.64
N PRO A 10 20.51 -39.33 -7.68
CA PRO A 10 21.67 -39.79 -6.94
C PRO A 10 21.30 -39.90 -5.46
N ALA A 11 21.67 -41.02 -4.85
CA ALA A 11 21.37 -41.32 -3.46
C ALA A 11 21.99 -40.26 -2.55
N HIS A 12 21.18 -39.27 -2.15
CA HIS A 12 21.52 -38.38 -1.07
C HIS A 12 21.35 -39.16 0.23
N SER A 13 22.42 -39.28 1.02
CA SER A 13 22.48 -39.97 2.30
C SER A 13 21.65 -39.29 3.40
N GLY A 14 20.79 -38.32 3.07
CA GLY A 14 19.92 -37.65 4.01
C GLY A 14 18.60 -38.41 4.21
N THR A 15 18.35 -38.85 5.42
CA THR A 15 17.12 -39.55 5.83
C THR A 15 15.94 -38.63 6.13
N LYS A 16 16.11 -37.30 5.99
CA LYS A 16 15.05 -36.35 6.28
C LYS A 16 14.10 -36.23 5.09
N THR A 17 12.86 -36.58 5.30
CA THR A 17 11.76 -36.33 4.35
C THR A 17 10.96 -35.11 4.80
N CYS A 18 10.39 -34.37 3.86
CA CYS A 18 9.49 -33.28 4.14
C CYS A 18 8.33 -33.27 3.15
N SER A 19 7.29 -32.54 3.48
CA SER A 19 6.09 -32.36 2.64
C SER A 19 5.82 -30.89 2.31
N PHE A 20 6.85 -30.06 2.25
CA PHE A 20 6.70 -28.62 2.06
C PHE A 20 5.86 -28.29 0.83
N ARG A 21 6.20 -28.86 -0.32
CA ARG A 21 5.44 -28.60 -1.56
C ARG A 21 3.98 -29.05 -1.46
N ALA A 22 3.70 -30.19 -0.84
CA ALA A 22 2.32 -30.66 -0.65
C ALA A 22 1.54 -29.72 0.28
N ASN A 23 2.19 -29.22 1.33
CA ASN A 23 1.59 -28.25 2.25
C ASN A 23 1.33 -26.90 1.55
N ASP A 24 2.23 -26.44 0.69
CA ASP A 24 2.04 -25.21 -0.09
C ASP A 24 0.85 -25.34 -1.05
N VAL A 25 0.70 -26.49 -1.70
CA VAL A 25 -0.46 -26.75 -2.56
C VAL A 25 -1.76 -26.78 -1.76
N ALA A 26 -1.76 -27.41 -0.59
CA ALA A 26 -2.93 -27.44 0.29
C ALA A 26 -3.30 -26.04 0.78
N ALA A 27 -2.32 -25.25 1.23
CA ALA A 27 -2.53 -23.88 1.66
C ALA A 27 -3.10 -23.00 0.52
N SER A 28 -2.62 -23.17 -0.71
CA SER A 28 -3.16 -22.49 -1.89
C SER A 28 -4.61 -22.86 -2.18
N GLN A 29 -5.00 -24.12 -1.96
CA GLN A 29 -6.38 -24.56 -2.14
C GLN A 29 -7.30 -23.97 -1.06
N GLU A 30 -6.86 -23.94 0.17
CA GLU A 30 -7.59 -23.29 1.28
C GLU A 30 -7.77 -21.80 1.04
N PHE A 31 -6.71 -21.11 0.60
CA PHE A 31 -6.78 -19.70 0.22
C PHE A 31 -7.84 -19.46 -0.86
N ARG A 32 -7.91 -20.30 -1.90
CA ARG A 32 -8.91 -20.16 -2.97
C ARG A 32 -10.32 -20.32 -2.44
N LYS A 33 -10.58 -21.31 -1.58
CA LYS A 33 -11.89 -21.51 -0.96
C LYS A 33 -12.30 -20.31 -0.11
N ALA A 34 -11.39 -19.81 0.72
CA ALA A 34 -11.64 -18.62 1.53
C ALA A 34 -11.90 -17.39 0.65
N TYR A 35 -11.16 -17.24 -0.46
CA TYR A 35 -11.32 -16.15 -1.39
C TYR A 35 -12.71 -16.12 -2.06
N GLU A 36 -13.29 -17.28 -2.36
CA GLU A 36 -14.61 -17.38 -3.00
C GLU A 36 -15.75 -16.86 -2.10
N THR A 37 -15.56 -16.90 -0.78
CA THR A 37 -16.58 -16.46 0.20
C THR A 37 -16.43 -14.98 0.59
N ARG A 38 -15.35 -14.33 0.19
CA ARG A 38 -15.09 -12.93 0.53
C ARG A 38 -16.01 -11.96 -0.20
N HIS A 39 -16.16 -10.77 0.35
CA HIS A 39 -17.05 -9.74 -0.16
C HIS A 39 -16.55 -9.10 -1.45
N ASN A 40 -17.41 -9.04 -2.47
CA ASN A 40 -17.20 -8.22 -3.68
C ASN A 40 -17.66 -6.78 -3.47
N VAL A 41 -18.55 -6.56 -2.51
CA VAL A 41 -19.13 -5.26 -2.19
C VAL A 41 -19.07 -5.10 -0.68
N VAL A 42 -18.53 -3.98 -0.23
CA VAL A 42 -18.56 -3.56 1.17
C VAL A 42 -19.47 -2.36 1.26
N SER A 43 -20.45 -2.39 2.17
CA SER A 43 -21.34 -1.25 2.35
C SER A 43 -20.59 -0.06 2.96
N ALA A 44 -21.10 1.14 2.72
CA ALA A 44 -20.46 2.35 3.26
C ALA A 44 -20.42 2.36 4.79
N GLU A 45 -21.39 1.70 5.44
CA GLU A 45 -21.51 1.59 6.88
C GLU A 45 -20.44 0.66 7.49
N ASP A 46 -20.01 -0.34 6.72
CA ASP A 46 -19.02 -1.34 7.16
C ASP A 46 -17.57 -0.89 6.93
N MET A 47 -17.36 0.22 6.22
CA MET A 47 -16.05 0.81 5.98
C MET A 47 -15.57 1.57 7.23
N PRO A 48 -14.53 1.11 7.94
CA PRO A 48 -14.09 1.74 9.18
C PRO A 48 -13.28 3.00 8.95
N PHE A 49 -13.42 3.96 9.87
CA PHE A 49 -12.55 5.12 9.96
C PHE A 49 -11.33 4.83 10.84
N GLU A 50 -10.23 5.44 10.49
CA GLU A 50 -8.98 5.43 11.26
C GLU A 50 -8.37 6.84 11.26
N ARG A 51 -7.87 7.27 12.42
CA ARG A 51 -6.99 8.43 12.52
C ARG A 51 -5.55 7.92 12.53
N SER A 52 -4.86 8.13 11.43
CA SER A 52 -3.50 7.70 11.22
C SER A 52 -2.52 8.87 11.22
N ALA A 53 -1.22 8.58 11.11
CA ALA A 53 -0.19 9.60 10.92
C ALA A 53 -0.37 10.41 9.62
N ASP A 54 -1.11 9.85 8.64
CA ASP A 54 -1.41 10.53 7.37
C ASP A 54 -2.68 11.40 7.46
N GLY A 55 -3.42 11.32 8.57
CA GLY A 55 -4.66 12.05 8.82
C GLY A 55 -5.86 11.15 9.05
N LEU A 56 -7.05 11.68 8.77
CA LEU A 56 -8.30 10.91 8.84
C LEU A 56 -8.50 10.12 7.56
N ILE A 57 -8.59 8.80 7.68
CA ILE A 57 -8.84 7.89 6.56
C ILE A 57 -10.06 7.01 6.81
N LYS A 58 -10.65 6.50 5.73
CA LYS A 58 -11.71 5.50 5.74
C LYS A 58 -11.29 4.35 4.83
N HIS A 59 -11.13 3.15 5.39
CA HIS A 59 -10.73 1.99 4.61
C HIS A 59 -11.84 1.55 3.65
N ILE A 60 -11.49 1.33 2.37
CA ILE A 60 -12.41 0.89 1.32
C ILE A 60 -12.12 -0.57 0.96
N VAL A 61 -10.85 -0.89 0.73
CA VAL A 61 -10.36 -2.25 0.44
C VAL A 61 -9.16 -2.52 1.33
N HIS A 62 -9.27 -3.52 2.18
CA HIS A 62 -8.19 -3.87 3.09
C HIS A 62 -8.31 -5.35 3.50
N ARG A 63 -7.16 -6.04 3.69
CA ARG A 63 -7.10 -7.47 4.05
C ARG A 63 -7.95 -7.86 5.29
N ARG A 64 -8.15 -6.93 6.22
CA ARG A 64 -8.92 -7.15 7.45
C ARG A 64 -10.42 -6.92 7.28
N MET A 65 -10.87 -6.52 6.11
CA MET A 65 -12.29 -6.28 5.79
C MET A 65 -12.94 -7.46 5.07
N ASP A 66 -12.23 -8.57 4.95
CA ASP A 66 -12.69 -9.76 4.23
C ASP A 66 -13.15 -9.48 2.79
N THR A 67 -12.49 -8.52 2.15
CA THR A 67 -12.72 -8.16 0.76
C THR A 67 -11.99 -9.11 -0.19
N ARG A 68 -12.47 -9.17 -1.43
CA ARG A 68 -11.92 -10.02 -2.50
C ARG A 68 -10.68 -9.42 -3.17
N GLU A 69 -9.91 -8.65 -2.43
CA GLU A 69 -8.68 -8.07 -2.95
C GLU A 69 -7.57 -9.11 -3.03
N CYS A 70 -6.67 -8.91 -3.98
CA CYS A 70 -5.50 -9.76 -4.16
C CYS A 70 -4.20 -8.96 -4.07
N CYS A 71 -4.14 -7.81 -4.73
CA CYS A 71 -2.89 -7.04 -4.88
C CYS A 71 -3.04 -5.54 -4.63
N VAL A 72 -4.25 -5.07 -4.34
CA VAL A 72 -4.51 -3.65 -4.08
C VAL A 72 -5.11 -3.44 -2.70
N GLU A 73 -4.83 -2.30 -2.12
CA GLU A 73 -5.57 -1.74 -1.00
C GLU A 73 -6.05 -0.35 -1.38
N ALA A 74 -7.14 0.10 -0.78
CA ALA A 74 -7.69 1.42 -1.03
C ALA A 74 -8.29 2.03 0.23
N TYR A 75 -8.09 3.32 0.39
CA TYR A 75 -8.74 4.11 1.43
C TYR A 75 -9.16 5.48 0.90
N MET A 76 -10.08 6.12 1.59
CA MET A 76 -10.43 7.51 1.34
C MET A 76 -9.78 8.37 2.42
N GLN A 77 -9.01 9.35 2.03
CA GLN A 77 -8.46 10.37 2.91
C GLN A 77 -9.37 11.60 2.92
N PHE A 78 -9.52 12.18 4.11
CA PHE A 78 -10.32 13.39 4.34
C PHE A 78 -9.41 14.51 4.83
N LEU A 79 -9.46 15.63 4.14
CA LEU A 79 -8.72 16.84 4.51
C LEU A 79 -9.72 17.99 4.59
N LYS A 80 -9.69 18.75 5.69
CA LYS A 80 -10.44 20.00 5.77
C LYS A 80 -9.73 21.09 4.97
N ALA A 81 -10.45 22.16 4.68
CA ALA A 81 -9.86 23.34 4.06
C ALA A 81 -8.67 23.84 4.90
N GLY A 82 -7.51 24.02 4.24
CA GLY A 82 -6.25 24.43 4.86
C GLY A 82 -5.50 23.32 5.64
N GLU A 83 -6.03 22.11 5.70
CA GLU A 83 -5.31 20.98 6.30
C GLU A 83 -4.28 20.37 5.34
N ARG A 84 -3.33 19.65 5.92
CA ARG A 84 -2.34 18.85 5.22
C ARG A 84 -2.31 17.42 5.75
N SER A 85 -1.90 16.49 4.91
CA SER A 85 -1.61 15.11 5.32
C SER A 85 -0.30 15.02 6.12
N GLY A 86 0.00 13.85 6.62
CA GLY A 86 1.36 13.48 6.98
C GLY A 86 2.27 13.55 5.75
N LYS A 87 3.56 13.75 5.98
CA LYS A 87 4.60 13.67 4.95
C LYS A 87 5.29 12.32 5.10
N HIS A 88 5.27 11.52 4.04
CA HIS A 88 5.83 10.19 4.08
C HIS A 88 6.38 9.75 2.71
N ARG A 89 7.03 8.62 2.71
CA ARG A 89 7.55 7.95 1.51
C ARG A 89 7.50 6.44 1.70
N HIS A 90 7.34 5.73 0.60
CA HIS A 90 7.22 4.27 0.61
C HIS A 90 7.73 3.65 -0.69
N MET A 91 8.00 2.34 -0.66
CA MET A 91 8.54 1.61 -1.80
C MET A 91 7.52 1.35 -2.89
N TRP A 92 6.23 1.31 -2.60
CA TRP A 92 5.17 1.09 -3.58
C TRP A 92 4.71 2.39 -4.21
N GLU A 93 4.06 2.27 -5.35
CA GLU A 93 3.38 3.37 -6.03
C GLU A 93 1.96 3.57 -5.53
N GLU A 94 1.43 4.78 -5.67
CA GLU A 94 0.05 5.10 -5.40
C GLU A 94 -0.59 5.85 -6.56
N ILE A 95 -1.89 5.59 -6.76
CA ILE A 95 -2.76 6.36 -7.64
C ILE A 95 -3.84 6.98 -6.75
N ILE A 96 -4.01 8.29 -6.85
CA ILE A 96 -4.97 9.03 -6.05
C ILE A 96 -6.00 9.66 -6.99
N PHE A 97 -7.26 9.41 -6.72
CA PHE A 97 -8.37 10.06 -7.42
C PHE A 97 -9.01 11.12 -6.53
N VAL A 98 -9.12 12.34 -7.04
CA VAL A 98 -9.74 13.46 -6.34
C VAL A 98 -11.25 13.41 -6.52
N VAL A 99 -11.96 12.94 -5.49
CA VAL A 99 -13.43 12.83 -5.49
C VAL A 99 -14.07 14.20 -5.31
N GLU A 100 -13.50 15.02 -4.43
CA GLU A 100 -14.03 16.33 -4.05
C GLU A 100 -12.91 17.25 -3.61
N GLY A 101 -13.11 18.56 -3.79
CA GLY A 101 -12.19 19.60 -3.35
C GLY A 101 -11.10 19.95 -4.36
N SER A 102 -10.19 20.76 -3.89
CA SER A 102 -8.98 21.21 -4.61
C SER A 102 -7.81 21.36 -3.66
N GLY A 103 -6.60 21.32 -4.19
CA GLY A 103 -5.40 21.44 -3.40
C GLY A 103 -4.14 21.29 -4.23
N TYR A 104 -3.07 20.88 -3.56
CA TYR A 104 -1.80 20.60 -4.23
C TYR A 104 -1.01 19.56 -3.45
N ASP A 105 -0.14 18.88 -4.17
CA ASP A 105 0.85 17.97 -3.60
C ASP A 105 2.23 18.58 -3.70
N LEU A 106 3.07 18.26 -2.72
CA LEU A 106 4.50 18.47 -2.77
C LEU A 106 5.19 17.11 -2.89
N HIS A 107 6.01 16.95 -3.93
CA HIS A 107 6.77 15.74 -4.21
C HIS A 107 8.27 16.02 -4.16
N TRP A 108 8.99 15.30 -3.31
CA TRP A 108 10.46 15.23 -3.30
C TRP A 108 10.87 13.93 -3.97
N ASP A 109 11.10 14.01 -5.27
CA ASP A 109 11.43 12.83 -6.08
C ASP A 109 12.79 12.23 -5.68
N LEU A 110 12.86 10.90 -5.77
CA LEU A 110 14.13 10.21 -5.66
C LEU A 110 14.90 10.33 -6.96
N LYS A 111 16.11 10.89 -6.90
CA LYS A 111 17.10 10.80 -7.96
C LYS A 111 17.91 9.53 -7.74
N PHE A 112 17.82 8.60 -8.66
CA PHE A 112 18.52 7.32 -8.60
C PHE A 112 19.52 7.22 -9.74
N ASP A 113 20.81 7.11 -9.43
CA ASP A 113 21.87 6.83 -10.39
C ASP A 113 22.43 5.43 -10.12
N CYS A 114 22.10 4.47 -10.97
CA CYS A 114 22.59 3.10 -10.90
C CYS A 114 23.69 2.79 -11.92
N LEU A 115 24.05 3.75 -12.78
CA LEU A 115 24.99 3.51 -13.89
C LEU A 115 26.41 3.89 -13.51
N GLU A 116 26.59 5.02 -12.83
CA GLU A 116 27.92 5.54 -12.53
C GLU A 116 28.29 5.46 -11.06
N LYS A 117 27.35 5.73 -10.15
CA LYS A 117 27.70 5.93 -8.73
C LYS A 117 26.94 5.06 -7.76
N PHE A 118 25.83 4.45 -8.13
CA PHE A 118 24.96 3.76 -7.18
C PHE A 118 24.49 4.67 -6.02
N GLU A 119 24.12 5.90 -6.34
CA GLU A 119 23.69 6.90 -5.38
C GLU A 119 22.18 7.12 -5.51
N TRP A 120 21.54 7.36 -4.40
CA TRP A 120 20.16 7.86 -4.35
C TRP A 120 20.11 9.07 -3.44
N GLU A 121 19.49 10.08 -3.97
CA GLU A 121 19.33 11.33 -3.29
C GLU A 121 17.92 11.86 -3.52
N TRP A 122 17.25 12.28 -2.46
CA TRP A 122 15.98 12.98 -2.63
C TRP A 122 16.23 14.43 -3.04
N ALA A 123 15.37 14.92 -3.92
CA ALA A 123 15.40 16.30 -4.31
C ALA A 123 15.34 17.19 -3.05
N PRO A 124 16.24 18.20 -2.92
CA PRO A 124 16.23 19.09 -1.75
C PRO A 124 14.99 19.97 -1.70
N GLU A 125 14.44 20.31 -2.86
CA GLU A 125 13.23 21.11 -3.01
C GLU A 125 12.13 20.29 -3.67
N PRO A 126 10.87 20.44 -3.22
CA PRO A 126 9.76 19.70 -3.80
C PRO A 126 9.30 20.30 -5.12
N LYS A 127 8.74 19.46 -5.97
CA LYS A 127 7.86 19.90 -7.04
C LYS A 127 6.44 20.02 -6.53
N ARG A 128 5.74 21.06 -6.97
CA ARG A 128 4.34 21.28 -6.61
C ARG A 128 3.44 20.91 -7.77
N PHE A 129 2.38 20.13 -7.46
CA PHE A 129 1.36 19.68 -8.41
C PHE A 129 0.00 20.08 -7.90
N GLU A 130 -0.68 20.97 -8.62
CA GLU A 130 -2.06 21.38 -8.30
C GLU A 130 -3.03 20.29 -8.74
N TRP A 131 -4.08 20.10 -7.96
CA TRP A 131 -5.15 19.16 -8.28
C TRP A 131 -6.53 19.70 -7.87
N LYS A 132 -7.55 19.20 -8.53
CA LYS A 132 -8.95 19.48 -8.27
C LYS A 132 -9.82 18.26 -8.54
N ARG A 133 -11.07 18.33 -8.15
CA ARG A 133 -12.06 17.28 -8.39
C ARG A 133 -11.99 16.72 -9.82
N GLY A 134 -11.90 15.39 -9.91
CA GLY A 134 -11.81 14.63 -11.16
C GLY A 134 -10.41 14.36 -11.66
N ASP A 135 -9.38 14.96 -11.06
CA ASP A 135 -7.98 14.73 -11.40
C ASP A 135 -7.47 13.41 -10.80
N PHE A 136 -6.44 12.87 -11.41
CA PHE A 136 -5.62 11.79 -10.88
C PHE A 136 -4.23 12.31 -10.52
N ILE A 137 -3.73 11.83 -9.39
CA ILE A 137 -2.37 12.10 -8.91
C ILE A 137 -1.65 10.75 -8.91
N TYR A 138 -0.42 10.72 -9.37
CA TYR A 138 0.44 9.54 -9.33
C TYR A 138 1.63 9.81 -8.41
N ILE A 139 1.84 8.92 -7.45
CA ILE A 139 2.97 8.94 -6.53
C ILE A 139 3.94 7.84 -6.94
N PRO A 140 5.12 8.18 -7.50
CA PRO A 140 6.14 7.21 -7.84
C PRO A 140 6.70 6.51 -6.60
N PRO A 141 7.24 5.28 -6.74
CA PRO A 141 7.97 4.62 -5.67
C PRO A 141 9.05 5.53 -5.08
N PHE A 142 9.19 5.51 -3.76
CA PHE A 142 10.16 6.29 -2.97
C PHE A 142 10.00 7.81 -3.02
N THR A 143 9.05 8.36 -3.74
CA THR A 143 8.77 9.80 -3.71
C THR A 143 8.28 10.19 -2.32
N ASN A 144 8.99 11.09 -1.66
CA ASN A 144 8.50 11.70 -0.43
C ASN A 144 7.42 12.72 -0.81
N HIS A 145 6.23 12.59 -0.23
CA HIS A 145 5.08 13.39 -0.66
C HIS A 145 4.19 13.84 0.50
N GLN A 146 3.40 14.87 0.23
CA GLN A 146 2.45 15.45 1.18
C GLN A 146 1.32 16.14 0.43
N HIS A 147 0.09 15.93 0.88
CA HIS A 147 -1.12 16.53 0.30
C HIS A 147 -1.56 17.76 1.10
N PHE A 148 -1.97 18.81 0.40
CA PHE A 148 -2.47 20.05 0.99
C PHE A 148 -3.82 20.39 0.36
N ALA A 149 -4.84 20.58 1.17
CA ALA A 149 -6.19 20.91 0.71
C ALA A 149 -6.43 22.42 0.78
N ASN A 150 -6.85 23.02 -0.33
CA ASN A 150 -7.34 24.39 -0.36
C ASN A 150 -8.78 24.48 0.13
N ASP A 151 -9.60 23.49 -0.28
CA ASP A 151 -10.99 23.31 0.12
C ASP A 151 -11.12 21.97 0.86
N GLU A 152 -12.28 21.71 1.47
CA GLU A 152 -12.57 20.38 1.98
C GLU A 152 -12.42 19.34 0.87
N ALA A 153 -11.59 18.34 1.09
CA ALA A 153 -11.20 17.38 0.07
C ALA A 153 -11.40 15.93 0.49
N ARG A 154 -11.75 15.10 -0.49
CA ARG A 154 -11.81 13.64 -0.38
C ARG A 154 -10.98 13.03 -1.51
N LEU A 155 -10.00 12.26 -1.11
CA LEU A 155 -9.05 11.61 -2.01
C LEU A 155 -9.19 10.09 -1.86
N ILE A 156 -9.44 9.37 -2.96
CA ILE A 156 -9.33 7.90 -2.95
C ILE A 156 -7.89 7.56 -3.30
N VAL A 157 -7.21 6.94 -2.35
CA VAL A 157 -5.85 6.44 -2.51
C VAL A 157 -5.91 4.94 -2.79
N ILE A 158 -5.24 4.51 -3.84
CA ILE A 158 -5.11 3.11 -4.25
C ILE A 158 -3.64 2.78 -4.34
N SER A 159 -3.21 1.76 -3.61
CA SER A 159 -1.83 1.30 -3.62
C SER A 159 -1.69 -0.18 -3.92
N ASN A 160 -0.52 -0.54 -4.44
CA ASN A 160 -0.18 -1.93 -4.75
C ASN A 160 0.30 -2.65 -3.49
N ARG A 161 -0.59 -3.45 -2.89
CA ARG A 161 -0.29 -4.20 -1.68
C ARG A 161 0.64 -5.39 -1.90
N ILE A 162 0.70 -5.95 -3.08
CA ILE A 162 1.53 -7.14 -3.35
C ILE A 162 3.02 -6.89 -3.03
N VAL A 163 3.47 -5.67 -3.22
CA VAL A 163 4.85 -5.27 -2.90
C VAL A 163 5.11 -5.42 -1.39
N LYS A 164 4.14 -5.04 -0.56
CA LYS A 164 4.19 -5.21 0.90
C LYS A 164 4.18 -6.69 1.28
N ASP A 165 3.31 -7.49 0.67
CA ASP A 165 3.20 -8.93 0.93
C ASP A 165 4.45 -9.71 0.49
N MET A 166 5.23 -9.18 -0.43
CA MET A 166 6.55 -9.71 -0.83
C MET A 166 7.69 -9.34 0.15
N GLY A 167 7.40 -8.59 1.20
CA GLY A 167 8.39 -8.12 2.18
C GLY A 167 9.10 -6.82 1.80
N PHE A 168 8.60 -6.12 0.76
CA PHE A 168 9.07 -4.80 0.37
C PHE A 168 8.15 -3.72 0.93
N ASP A 169 7.88 -3.80 2.21
CA ASP A 169 6.96 -2.92 2.94
C ASP A 169 7.66 -1.71 3.58
N TRP A 170 8.77 -1.27 2.99
CA TRP A 170 9.49 -0.12 3.50
C TRP A 170 8.65 1.14 3.43
N PHE A 171 8.46 1.76 4.59
CA PHE A 171 7.68 2.96 4.81
C PHE A 171 8.40 3.87 5.80
N ASP A 172 8.42 5.17 5.53
CA ASP A 172 9.03 6.16 6.40
C ASP A 172 8.10 7.36 6.57
N GLN A 173 7.61 7.55 7.79
CA GLN A 173 6.80 8.70 8.18
C GLN A 173 7.72 9.85 8.59
N VAL A 174 7.90 10.82 7.70
CA VAL A 174 8.79 11.98 7.92
C VAL A 174 8.13 13.01 8.84
N GLU A 175 6.85 13.29 8.62
CA GLU A 175 6.05 14.18 9.45
C GLU A 175 4.63 13.62 9.62
N ALA A 176 4.10 13.62 10.82
CA ALA A 176 2.70 13.25 11.04
C ALA A 176 1.74 14.38 10.62
N ALA A 177 0.51 14.01 10.28
CA ALA A 177 -0.56 14.97 10.06
C ALA A 177 -0.83 15.79 11.33
N PRO A 178 -1.28 17.05 11.19
CA PRO A 178 -1.60 17.88 12.34
C PRO A 178 -2.61 17.21 13.30
N GLY A 179 -2.30 17.26 14.60
CA GLY A 179 -3.16 16.68 15.64
C GLY A 179 -3.10 15.16 15.78
N PHE A 180 -2.19 14.49 15.08
CA PHE A 180 -1.86 13.10 15.35
C PHE A 180 -0.75 13.04 16.40
N GLU A 181 -1.09 12.50 17.56
CA GLU A 181 -0.13 12.20 18.63
C GLU A 181 0.19 10.71 18.57
N THR A 182 1.45 10.36 18.41
CA THR A 182 1.90 8.98 18.60
C THR A 182 1.70 8.65 20.07
N SER A 183 0.82 7.68 20.36
CA SER A 183 0.81 7.11 21.72
C SER A 183 2.22 6.64 22.05
N PRO A 184 2.80 6.99 23.21
CA PRO A 184 4.09 6.46 23.58
C PRO A 184 4.00 4.94 23.52
N SER A 185 4.92 4.33 22.75
CA SER A 185 5.03 2.88 22.63
C SER A 185 5.09 2.25 24.02
N ALA A 186 4.09 1.43 24.31
CA ALA A 186 4.05 0.62 25.53
C ALA A 186 5.13 -0.48 25.48
#